data_8ebc612562d23e4322afbeb0cd45c18a
#
_entry.id   8ebc612562d23e4322afbeb0cd45c18a
#
_cell.length_a   1.000
_cell.length_b   1.000
_cell.length_c   1.000
_cell.angle_alpha   90.00
_cell.angle_beta   90.00
_cell.angle_gamma   90.00
#
_symmetry.space_group_name_H-M   'P 1'
#
loop_
_entity.id
_entity.type
_entity.pdbx_description
1 polymer ?
#
loop_
_entity_poly.entity_id
_entity_poly.type
_entity_poly.pdbx_seq_one_letter_code
_entity_poly.pdbx_strand_id
1 'polypeptide(L)'
;MSSAGKVIKIAAAEIGYPEKATNSNLDSPTQNAGYNNYTKYARDIDAIPHFYNGPKQGYPWCTVSLAWWFIKAFDVAEAKRLLLLPEDSLGAGVYYLKRYFRDAGQFGATPKVGALVFFGDDHTGIVTAVNGGGFSTIEGNTSKAKGVVANGGSVCAKSYSTVKSSWTFGYPAYTEVDEDKPKVYLSPAMHRQNECCYPRKDGQQCYEALENNEYIDILEPILNRCGIDTLRGYRRTPMDGEDGEQIMYNNINAGNAWKPDVYYVSHTNASTNGKTGSGTAKGFSSMYYPGSNNGQKLAKLMVQHRSEIYPYSCKTVARSDLHELSDTDAPAVYQEHVFHDNPEDAKWFHEHMKECAEADARALCEYLGIAYVDEPKTEPEKNILYRVQVGAFRVKANAEAQLEKLKAAGFDGFIVEVEK
;
A
#
# COMPACT_ATOMS: atom_id res chain seq x y z
N MET A 1 12.76 -0.79 14.05
CA MET A 1 11.91 -1.69 14.86
C MET A 1 11.06 -2.54 13.94
N SER A 2 10.95 -3.83 14.19
CA SER A 2 10.32 -4.83 13.30
C SER A 2 9.09 -5.45 13.94
N SER A 3 8.01 -5.60 13.19
CA SER A 3 6.78 -6.26 13.62
C SER A 3 6.23 -7.20 12.54
N ALA A 4 5.42 -8.17 12.94
CA ALA A 4 4.76 -9.11 12.05
C ALA A 4 3.81 -8.40 11.07
N GLY A 5 3.05 -7.41 11.53
CA GLY A 5 2.10 -6.65 10.73
C GLY A 5 2.75 -5.94 9.56
N LYS A 6 3.96 -5.39 9.73
CA LYS A 6 4.70 -4.73 8.64
C LYS A 6 5.00 -5.69 7.48
N VAL A 7 5.43 -6.92 7.77
CA VAL A 7 5.70 -7.94 6.74
C VAL A 7 4.42 -8.43 6.10
N ILE A 8 3.38 -8.69 6.90
CA ILE A 8 2.07 -9.16 6.41
C ILE A 8 1.46 -8.12 5.47
N LYS A 9 1.57 -6.82 5.78
CA LYS A 9 1.13 -5.71 4.93
C LYS A 9 1.81 -5.74 3.54
N ILE A 10 3.13 -5.95 3.51
CA ILE A 10 3.87 -6.07 2.24
C ILE A 10 3.44 -7.32 1.48
N ALA A 11 3.33 -8.47 2.15
CA ALA A 11 2.91 -9.72 1.51
C ALA A 11 1.49 -9.64 0.94
N ALA A 12 0.56 -8.99 1.65
CA ALA A 12 -0.83 -8.81 1.22
C ALA A 12 -0.94 -7.95 -0.04
N ALA A 13 -0.11 -6.92 -0.18
CA ALA A 13 -0.06 -6.08 -1.38
C ALA A 13 0.44 -6.82 -2.64
N GLU A 14 1.03 -8.00 -2.46
CA GLU A 14 1.57 -8.82 -3.56
C GLU A 14 0.59 -9.92 -4.03
N ILE A 15 -0.55 -10.10 -3.37
CA ILE A 15 -1.52 -11.13 -3.72
C ILE A 15 -2.00 -10.94 -5.16
N GLY A 16 -1.97 -12.05 -5.93
CA GLY A 16 -2.29 -12.08 -7.35
C GLY A 16 -1.08 -11.90 -8.28
N TYR A 17 0.08 -11.50 -7.77
CA TYR A 17 1.30 -11.41 -8.60
C TYR A 17 1.67 -12.79 -9.17
N PRO A 18 1.67 -12.99 -10.52
CA PRO A 18 2.04 -14.25 -11.14
C PRO A 18 3.53 -14.30 -11.47
N GLU A 19 4.11 -15.49 -11.48
CA GLU A 19 5.42 -15.67 -12.11
C GLU A 19 5.35 -15.34 -13.60
N LYS A 20 6.51 -15.03 -14.21
CA LYS A 20 6.60 -14.57 -15.59
C LYS A 20 7.21 -15.64 -16.51
N ALA A 21 6.78 -15.56 -17.78
CA ALA A 21 7.32 -16.42 -18.83
C ALA A 21 8.78 -16.07 -19.19
N THR A 22 9.16 -14.81 -19.03
CA THR A 22 10.49 -14.30 -19.36
C THR A 22 10.93 -13.22 -18.37
N ASN A 23 12.17 -12.81 -18.44
CA ASN A 23 12.73 -11.72 -17.60
C ASN A 23 12.29 -10.32 -18.07
N SER A 24 11.02 -10.16 -18.45
CA SER A 24 10.44 -8.87 -18.87
C SER A 24 9.11 -8.62 -18.15
N ASN A 25 8.72 -7.35 -18.04
CA ASN A 25 7.50 -6.90 -17.34
C ASN A 25 7.39 -7.46 -15.91
N LEU A 26 8.51 -7.60 -15.22
CA LEU A 26 8.55 -8.22 -13.89
C LEU A 26 7.75 -7.44 -12.83
N ASP A 27 7.58 -6.14 -13.01
CA ASP A 27 6.85 -5.29 -12.06
C ASP A 27 5.33 -5.24 -12.34
N SER A 28 4.89 -5.72 -13.51
CA SER A 28 3.46 -5.76 -13.82
C SER A 28 2.76 -6.87 -13.03
N PRO A 29 1.60 -6.60 -12.41
CA PRO A 29 0.83 -7.63 -11.71
C PRO A 29 0.10 -8.60 -12.65
N THR A 30 0.01 -8.32 -13.97
CA THR A 30 -0.79 -9.11 -14.91
C THR A 30 -0.05 -9.53 -16.18
N GLN A 31 0.83 -8.67 -16.71
CA GLN A 31 1.53 -8.94 -17.97
C GLN A 31 2.58 -10.04 -17.86
N ASN A 32 2.84 -10.71 -18.98
CA ASN A 32 3.87 -11.74 -19.14
C ASN A 32 3.76 -12.89 -18.13
N ALA A 33 2.55 -13.22 -17.67
CA ALA A 33 2.31 -14.39 -16.81
C ALA A 33 2.74 -15.68 -17.55
N GLY A 34 3.35 -16.61 -16.84
CA GLY A 34 3.89 -17.82 -17.46
C GLY A 34 4.33 -18.89 -16.46
N TYR A 35 5.26 -19.77 -16.90
CA TYR A 35 5.60 -20.99 -16.21
C TYR A 35 7.12 -21.18 -16.03
N ASN A 36 7.90 -20.07 -15.96
CA ASN A 36 9.36 -20.14 -15.99
C ASN A 36 10.02 -19.53 -14.74
N ASN A 37 9.26 -19.32 -13.68
CA ASN A 37 9.75 -18.83 -12.37
C ASN A 37 10.51 -17.48 -12.41
N TYR A 38 10.32 -16.65 -13.45
CA TYR A 38 10.86 -15.30 -13.45
C TYR A 38 10.01 -14.40 -12.57
N THR A 39 10.64 -13.66 -11.65
CA THR A 39 9.93 -12.79 -10.71
C THR A 39 10.71 -11.51 -10.43
N LYS A 40 9.99 -10.44 -10.06
CA LYS A 40 10.62 -9.24 -9.51
C LYS A 40 11.36 -9.52 -8.19
N TYR A 41 10.88 -10.49 -7.42
CA TYR A 41 11.49 -10.88 -6.14
C TYR A 41 12.90 -11.42 -6.33
N ALA A 42 13.07 -12.35 -7.24
CA ALA A 42 14.39 -12.91 -7.56
C ALA A 42 15.31 -11.85 -8.17
N ARG A 43 14.80 -11.02 -9.13
CA ARG A 43 15.58 -9.91 -9.71
C ARG A 43 16.14 -8.98 -8.63
N ASP A 44 15.29 -8.53 -7.71
CA ASP A 44 15.69 -7.57 -6.69
C ASP A 44 16.69 -8.18 -5.68
N ILE A 45 16.50 -9.45 -5.30
CA ILE A 45 17.40 -10.15 -4.38
C ILE A 45 18.71 -10.51 -5.05
N ASP A 46 18.70 -10.92 -6.32
CA ASP A 46 19.92 -11.24 -7.09
C ASP A 46 20.82 -10.01 -7.27
N ALA A 47 20.26 -8.80 -7.15
CA ALA A 47 21.02 -7.55 -7.14
C ALA A 47 21.71 -7.24 -5.81
N ILE A 48 21.41 -7.99 -4.72
CA ILE A 48 22.02 -7.81 -3.40
C ILE A 48 23.23 -8.76 -3.27
N PRO A 49 24.46 -8.24 -3.18
CA PRO A 49 25.66 -9.09 -3.05
C PRO A 49 25.55 -10.02 -1.84
N HIS A 50 25.96 -11.27 -2.00
CA HIS A 50 26.06 -12.26 -0.93
C HIS A 50 24.74 -12.53 -0.15
N PHE A 51 23.56 -12.25 -0.76
CA PHE A 51 22.30 -12.56 -0.11
C PHE A 51 22.03 -14.07 -0.10
N TYR A 52 22.09 -14.68 -1.27
CA TYR A 52 22.04 -16.13 -1.46
C TYR A 52 23.34 -16.63 -2.13
N ASN A 53 23.53 -17.94 -2.13
CA ASN A 53 24.69 -18.62 -2.70
C ASN A 53 24.77 -18.57 -4.25
N GLY A 54 24.02 -17.68 -4.88
CA GLY A 54 23.97 -17.44 -6.32
C GLY A 54 22.58 -16.98 -6.77
N PRO A 55 22.43 -16.56 -8.04
CA PRO A 55 21.18 -16.05 -8.59
C PRO A 55 20.00 -17.02 -8.47
N LYS A 56 18.80 -16.49 -8.29
CA LYS A 56 17.55 -17.25 -8.07
C LYS A 56 16.48 -17.03 -9.14
N GLN A 57 16.74 -16.22 -10.18
CA GLN A 57 15.84 -16.13 -11.32
C GLN A 57 15.67 -17.47 -12.02
N GLY A 58 14.42 -17.85 -12.33
CA GLY A 58 14.09 -19.12 -12.96
C GLY A 58 14.00 -20.32 -12.01
N TYR A 59 14.15 -20.12 -10.71
CA TYR A 59 14.02 -21.16 -9.69
C TYR A 59 12.73 -21.00 -8.85
N PRO A 60 12.24 -22.07 -8.17
CA PRO A 60 11.13 -21.97 -7.24
C PRO A 60 11.32 -20.84 -6.23
N TRP A 61 10.31 -20.01 -6.06
CA TRP A 61 10.47 -18.69 -5.43
C TRP A 61 9.63 -18.44 -4.18
N CYS A 62 9.09 -19.50 -3.54
CA CYS A 62 8.32 -19.35 -2.29
C CYS A 62 9.14 -18.69 -1.16
N THR A 63 10.37 -19.14 -0.92
CA THR A 63 11.29 -18.51 0.05
C THR A 63 11.84 -17.16 -0.44
N VAL A 64 12.03 -17.01 -1.74
CA VAL A 64 12.55 -15.78 -2.34
C VAL A 64 11.53 -14.63 -2.21
N SER A 65 10.25 -14.89 -2.51
CA SER A 65 9.19 -13.89 -2.25
C SER A 65 9.08 -13.53 -0.78
N LEU A 66 9.15 -14.54 0.10
CA LEU A 66 9.12 -14.32 1.53
C LEU A 66 10.27 -13.42 2.00
N ALA A 67 11.51 -13.70 1.60
CA ALA A 67 12.65 -12.85 1.94
C ALA A 67 12.50 -11.43 1.39
N TRP A 68 11.97 -11.28 0.17
CA TRP A 68 11.69 -9.98 -0.42
C TRP A 68 10.67 -9.18 0.40
N TRP A 69 9.60 -9.82 0.91
CA TRP A 69 8.64 -9.15 1.79
C TRP A 69 9.29 -8.60 3.06
N PHE A 70 10.19 -9.36 3.67
CA PHE A 70 10.95 -8.91 4.84
C PHE A 70 11.88 -7.74 4.50
N ILE A 71 12.57 -7.78 3.35
CA ILE A 71 13.44 -6.68 2.89
C ILE A 71 12.63 -5.40 2.65
N LYS A 72 11.44 -5.52 2.03
CA LYS A 72 10.58 -4.35 1.77
C LYS A 72 9.91 -3.81 3.03
N ALA A 73 9.65 -4.65 4.02
CA ALA A 73 9.09 -4.22 5.30
C ALA A 73 10.12 -3.50 6.19
N PHE A 74 11.41 -3.82 6.04
CA PHE A 74 12.48 -3.31 6.90
C PHE A 74 13.66 -2.82 6.04
N ASP A 75 14.74 -3.60 6.07
CA ASP A 75 15.92 -3.49 5.22
C ASP A 75 16.59 -4.88 5.09
N VAL A 76 17.69 -4.94 4.36
CA VAL A 76 18.42 -6.19 4.12
C VAL A 76 18.99 -6.80 5.41
N ALA A 77 19.54 -5.97 6.28
CA ALA A 77 20.18 -6.41 7.51
C ALA A 77 19.16 -7.01 8.48
N GLU A 78 18.04 -6.29 8.70
CA GLU A 78 16.95 -6.74 9.56
C GLU A 78 16.22 -7.97 8.97
N ALA A 79 16.02 -8.03 7.66
CA ALA A 79 15.47 -9.20 6.98
C ALA A 79 16.35 -10.44 7.19
N LYS A 80 17.68 -10.33 7.01
CA LYS A 80 18.62 -11.41 7.27
C LYS A 80 18.57 -11.84 8.75
N ARG A 81 18.52 -10.91 9.68
CA ARG A 81 18.43 -11.19 11.12
C ARG A 81 17.15 -11.97 11.47
N LEU A 82 16.00 -11.51 10.98
CA LEU A 82 14.70 -12.12 11.26
C LEU A 82 14.53 -13.50 10.62
N LEU A 83 15.10 -13.69 9.42
CA LEU A 83 15.06 -14.94 8.66
C LEU A 83 16.27 -15.85 8.97
N LEU A 84 17.17 -15.42 9.86
CA LEU A 84 18.36 -16.17 10.28
C LEU A 84 19.28 -16.55 9.09
N LEU A 85 19.35 -15.67 8.06
CA LEU A 85 20.11 -15.91 6.84
C LEU A 85 21.59 -15.49 7.02
N PRO A 86 22.56 -16.42 6.91
CA PRO A 86 23.97 -16.05 6.83
C PRO A 86 24.32 -15.39 5.48
N GLU A 87 25.55 -14.92 5.33
CA GLU A 87 26.12 -14.56 4.02
C GLU A 87 26.12 -15.77 3.09
N ASP A 88 25.92 -15.55 1.80
CA ASP A 88 25.84 -16.60 0.77
C ASP A 88 24.86 -17.73 1.15
N SER A 89 23.70 -17.35 1.69
CA SER A 89 22.74 -18.25 2.31
C SER A 89 22.19 -19.31 1.36
N LEU A 90 22.03 -20.52 1.86
CA LEU A 90 21.26 -21.60 1.22
C LEU A 90 19.76 -21.48 1.47
N GLY A 91 19.31 -20.48 2.23
CA GLY A 91 17.92 -20.29 2.67
C GLY A 91 16.92 -19.96 1.55
N ALA A 92 17.35 -19.87 0.29
CA ALA A 92 16.46 -19.95 -0.86
C ALA A 92 15.77 -21.33 -0.99
N GLY A 93 16.35 -22.39 -0.44
CA GLY A 93 15.71 -23.69 -0.30
C GLY A 93 14.98 -23.81 1.04
N VAL A 94 13.73 -24.27 1.01
CA VAL A 94 12.87 -24.40 2.21
C VAL A 94 13.52 -25.26 3.29
N TYR A 95 14.13 -26.37 2.92
CA TYR A 95 14.87 -27.24 3.83
C TYR A 95 15.92 -26.47 4.66
N TYR A 96 16.72 -25.61 4.02
CA TYR A 96 17.77 -24.87 4.70
C TYR A 96 17.20 -23.74 5.57
N LEU A 97 16.20 -23.00 5.07
CA LEU A 97 15.53 -21.97 5.86
C LEU A 97 14.91 -22.56 7.13
N LYS A 98 14.18 -23.65 7.00
CA LYS A 98 13.61 -24.42 8.12
C LYS A 98 14.68 -24.85 9.13
N ARG A 99 15.81 -25.33 8.62
CA ARG A 99 16.94 -25.76 9.45
C ARG A 99 17.52 -24.60 10.26
N TYR A 100 17.67 -23.41 9.68
CA TYR A 100 18.16 -22.22 10.40
C TYR A 100 17.27 -21.89 11.60
N PHE A 101 15.95 -21.89 11.43
CA PHE A 101 15.02 -21.66 12.53
C PHE A 101 15.08 -22.74 13.61
N ARG A 102 15.19 -24.00 13.22
CA ARG A 102 15.32 -25.11 14.15
C ARG A 102 16.63 -25.02 14.95
N ASP A 103 17.74 -24.79 14.29
CA ASP A 103 19.07 -24.75 14.90
C ASP A 103 19.22 -23.53 15.84
N ALA A 104 18.46 -22.44 15.60
CA ALA A 104 18.37 -21.28 16.48
C ALA A 104 17.37 -21.42 17.64
N GLY A 105 16.65 -22.53 17.74
CA GLY A 105 15.62 -22.71 18.78
C GLY A 105 14.35 -21.86 18.56
N GLN A 106 14.20 -21.22 17.39
CA GLN A 106 13.03 -20.40 17.00
C GLN A 106 12.04 -21.20 16.15
N PHE A 107 11.65 -22.37 16.63
CA PHE A 107 10.94 -23.38 15.85
C PHE A 107 9.92 -24.13 16.71
N GLY A 108 8.78 -24.55 16.12
CA GLY A 108 7.77 -25.30 16.85
C GLY A 108 6.62 -25.80 15.98
N ALA A 109 5.57 -26.32 16.63
CA ALA A 109 4.40 -26.92 15.99
C ALA A 109 3.14 -26.02 16.02
N THR A 110 3.21 -24.84 16.67
CA THR A 110 2.04 -23.98 16.89
C THR A 110 2.08 -22.79 15.94
N PRO A 111 1.01 -22.54 15.15
CA PRO A 111 0.94 -21.34 14.32
C PRO A 111 0.86 -20.08 15.19
N LYS A 112 1.57 -19.04 14.78
CA LYS A 112 1.51 -17.69 15.36
C LYS A 112 1.46 -16.68 14.21
N VAL A 113 0.76 -15.58 14.37
CA VAL A 113 0.77 -14.48 13.39
C VAL A 113 2.21 -14.01 13.17
N GLY A 114 2.61 -13.85 11.91
CA GLY A 114 3.98 -13.52 11.53
C GLY A 114 4.96 -14.67 11.51
N ALA A 115 4.59 -15.88 11.96
CA ALA A 115 5.43 -17.06 11.82
C ALA A 115 5.53 -17.51 10.36
N LEU A 116 6.65 -18.12 10.00
CA LEU A 116 6.78 -18.85 8.75
C LEU A 116 6.18 -20.24 8.93
N VAL A 117 5.30 -20.69 8.06
CA VAL A 117 4.86 -22.08 8.01
C VAL A 117 5.75 -22.88 7.06
N PHE A 118 6.17 -24.06 7.46
CA PHE A 118 6.88 -25.03 6.61
C PHE A 118 5.98 -26.23 6.34
N PHE A 119 5.54 -26.36 5.08
CA PHE A 119 4.75 -27.48 4.59
C PHE A 119 5.70 -28.62 4.16
N GLY A 120 6.31 -29.28 5.11
CA GLY A 120 7.43 -30.21 4.88
C GLY A 120 8.74 -29.46 4.60
N ASP A 121 9.45 -29.88 3.57
CA ASP A 121 10.74 -29.30 3.13
C ASP A 121 10.63 -28.61 1.75
N ASP A 122 9.41 -28.53 1.19
CA ASP A 122 9.20 -28.12 -0.20
C ASP A 122 8.51 -26.76 -0.34
N HIS A 123 7.75 -26.30 0.68
CA HIS A 123 6.97 -25.07 0.56
C HIS A 123 6.88 -24.30 1.87
N THR A 124 6.71 -22.97 1.74
CA THR A 124 6.61 -22.04 2.88
C THR A 124 5.72 -20.85 2.56
N GLY A 125 5.26 -20.19 3.61
CA GLY A 125 4.51 -18.93 3.57
C GLY A 125 4.54 -18.22 4.91
N ILE A 126 3.94 -17.05 5.00
CA ILE A 126 3.78 -16.31 6.25
C ILE A 126 2.37 -16.50 6.82
N VAL A 127 2.25 -16.76 8.12
CA VAL A 127 0.97 -16.87 8.82
C VAL A 127 0.39 -15.47 9.04
N THR A 128 -0.85 -15.24 8.60
CA THR A 128 -1.53 -13.94 8.70
C THR A 128 -2.58 -13.91 9.79
N ALA A 129 -3.18 -15.05 10.13
CA ALA A 129 -4.16 -15.19 11.20
C ALA A 129 -4.16 -16.60 11.79
N VAL A 130 -4.60 -16.71 13.03
CA VAL A 130 -4.81 -18.00 13.73
C VAL A 130 -6.23 -18.02 14.27
N ASN A 131 -7.03 -19.03 13.90
CA ASN A 131 -8.45 -19.11 14.22
C ASN A 131 -8.85 -20.55 14.61
N GLY A 132 -9.35 -20.75 15.80
CA GLY A 132 -10.09 -21.95 16.22
C GLY A 132 -9.45 -23.31 15.89
N GLY A 133 -8.12 -23.42 15.89
CA GLY A 133 -7.38 -24.65 15.53
C GLY A 133 -6.82 -24.66 14.10
N GLY A 134 -7.17 -23.67 13.29
CA GLY A 134 -6.63 -23.42 11.93
C GLY A 134 -5.81 -22.14 11.84
N PHE A 135 -5.36 -21.81 10.64
CA PHE A 135 -4.62 -20.58 10.36
C PHE A 135 -4.76 -20.16 8.89
N SER A 136 -4.47 -18.90 8.63
CA SER A 136 -4.40 -18.35 7.27
C SER A 136 -2.97 -17.95 6.94
N THR A 137 -2.64 -17.95 5.64
CA THR A 137 -1.30 -17.62 5.12
C THR A 137 -1.36 -16.73 3.90
N ILE A 138 -0.22 -16.11 3.59
CA ILE A 138 0.12 -15.64 2.25
C ILE A 138 1.34 -16.41 1.80
N GLU A 139 1.30 -16.95 0.58
CA GLU A 139 2.29 -17.86 0.03
C GLU A 139 2.66 -17.45 -1.39
N GLY A 140 3.94 -17.39 -1.70
CA GLY A 140 4.45 -17.23 -3.07
C GLY A 140 4.68 -18.58 -3.73
N ASN A 141 4.75 -18.60 -5.05
CA ASN A 141 4.95 -19.82 -5.86
C ASN A 141 3.89 -20.91 -5.59
N THR A 142 2.64 -20.50 -5.57
CA THR A 142 1.53 -21.40 -5.28
C THR A 142 0.32 -21.06 -6.15
N SER A 143 -0.76 -21.83 -6.07
CA SER A 143 -2.01 -21.58 -6.78
C SER A 143 -3.19 -21.55 -5.82
N LYS A 144 -4.34 -21.00 -6.26
CA LYS A 144 -5.59 -21.06 -5.51
C LYS A 144 -6.09 -22.50 -5.32
N ALA A 145 -5.74 -23.41 -6.26
CA ALA A 145 -6.02 -24.84 -6.11
C ALA A 145 -5.20 -25.45 -4.97
N LYS A 146 -5.65 -26.60 -4.46
CA LYS A 146 -4.92 -27.34 -3.42
C LYS A 146 -3.59 -27.85 -3.99
N GLY A 147 -2.48 -27.53 -3.33
CA GLY A 147 -1.15 -28.05 -3.63
C GLY A 147 -0.13 -26.99 -4.04
N VAL A 148 1.14 -27.38 -3.94
CA VAL A 148 2.29 -26.62 -4.44
C VAL A 148 2.37 -26.79 -5.95
N VAL A 149 2.67 -25.73 -6.68
CA VAL A 149 2.93 -25.78 -8.12
C VAL A 149 4.40 -25.54 -8.38
N ALA A 150 5.01 -26.40 -9.18
CA ALA A 150 6.41 -26.26 -9.56
C ALA A 150 6.63 -25.07 -10.52
N ASN A 151 5.64 -24.83 -11.37
CA ASN A 151 5.64 -23.75 -12.35
C ASN A 151 4.21 -23.20 -12.51
N GLY A 152 4.07 -21.93 -12.93
CA GLY A 152 2.78 -21.27 -13.10
C GLY A 152 2.20 -20.76 -11.78
N GLY A 153 3.05 -20.54 -10.78
CA GLY A 153 2.65 -20.06 -9.46
C GLY A 153 2.33 -18.57 -9.41
N SER A 154 1.64 -18.20 -8.34
CA SER A 154 1.36 -16.81 -7.99
C SER A 154 1.50 -16.60 -6.48
N VAL A 155 1.37 -15.35 -6.02
CA VAL A 155 1.16 -15.06 -4.61
C VAL A 155 -0.33 -15.25 -4.29
N CYS A 156 -0.63 -16.13 -3.32
CA CYS A 156 -2.01 -16.43 -2.93
C CYS A 156 -2.21 -16.34 -1.42
N ALA A 157 -3.38 -15.83 -1.02
CA ALA A 157 -3.91 -16.07 0.31
C ALA A 157 -4.53 -17.46 0.39
N LYS A 158 -4.28 -18.16 1.51
CA LYS A 158 -4.83 -19.48 1.80
C LYS A 158 -5.31 -19.59 3.24
N SER A 159 -6.24 -20.51 3.48
CA SER A 159 -6.73 -20.81 4.82
C SER A 159 -6.75 -22.33 5.03
N TYR A 160 -6.35 -22.73 6.23
CA TYR A 160 -6.26 -24.10 6.66
C TYR A 160 -7.10 -24.28 7.94
N SER A 161 -8.07 -25.18 7.90
CA SER A 161 -8.98 -25.43 9.04
C SER A 161 -8.33 -26.17 10.20
N THR A 162 -7.19 -26.84 9.94
CA THR A 162 -6.44 -27.64 10.95
C THR A 162 -4.94 -27.54 10.70
N VAL A 163 -4.15 -27.77 11.75
CA VAL A 163 -2.69 -27.92 11.66
C VAL A 163 -2.35 -29.39 11.51
N LYS A 164 -1.66 -29.79 10.43
CA LYS A 164 -1.18 -31.15 10.26
C LYS A 164 0.10 -31.37 11.10
N SER A 165 0.29 -32.57 11.65
CA SER A 165 1.45 -32.93 12.48
C SER A 165 2.80 -32.83 11.74
N SER A 166 2.78 -32.88 10.40
CA SER A 166 3.97 -32.72 9.56
C SER A 166 4.34 -31.24 9.30
N TRP A 167 3.48 -30.30 9.68
CA TRP A 167 3.74 -28.88 9.49
C TRP A 167 4.44 -28.29 10.72
N THR A 168 5.36 -27.39 10.46
CA THR A 168 6.15 -26.75 11.51
C THR A 168 6.25 -25.26 11.24
N PHE A 169 6.63 -24.49 12.26
CA PHE A 169 6.65 -23.04 12.20
C PHE A 169 7.99 -22.49 12.67
N GLY A 170 8.53 -21.53 11.91
CA GLY A 170 9.66 -20.70 12.32
C GLY A 170 9.14 -19.39 12.90
N TYR A 171 9.75 -18.93 13.99
CA TYR A 171 9.33 -17.73 14.70
C TYR A 171 10.37 -16.61 14.57
N PRO A 172 10.22 -15.68 13.61
CA PRO A 172 11.09 -14.51 13.53
C PRO A 172 11.05 -13.70 14.83
N ALA A 173 12.22 -13.31 15.36
CA ALA A 173 12.32 -12.55 16.59
C ALA A 173 12.05 -11.07 16.34
N TYR A 174 10.80 -10.70 16.11
CA TYR A 174 10.38 -9.30 15.97
C TYR A 174 10.70 -8.49 17.22
N THR A 175 10.98 -7.20 17.05
CA THR A 175 11.37 -6.28 18.15
C THR A 175 10.20 -5.48 18.71
N GLU A 176 9.07 -5.46 17.98
CA GLU A 176 7.83 -4.81 18.40
C GLU A 176 6.71 -5.84 18.48
N VAL A 177 5.83 -5.67 19.45
CA VAL A 177 4.51 -6.29 19.44
C VAL A 177 3.61 -5.37 18.61
N ASP A 178 2.86 -5.92 17.66
CA ASP A 178 1.86 -5.14 16.94
C ASP A 178 0.81 -4.66 17.96
N GLU A 179 0.59 -3.36 18.01
CA GLU A 179 -0.56 -2.81 18.71
C GLU A 179 -1.84 -3.23 17.97
N ASP A 180 -2.91 -3.45 18.73
CA ASP A 180 -4.24 -3.76 18.16
C ASP A 180 -4.88 -2.46 17.62
N LYS A 181 -4.34 -1.99 16.48
CA LYS A 181 -4.81 -0.78 15.80
C LYS A 181 -5.94 -1.11 14.84
N PRO A 182 -6.95 -0.25 14.74
CA PRO A 182 -7.95 -0.40 13.68
C PRO A 182 -7.30 -0.38 12.30
N LYS A 183 -7.84 -1.17 11.37
CA LYS A 183 -7.30 -1.40 10.05
C LYS A 183 -8.28 -0.98 8.97
N VAL A 184 -7.83 -0.19 8.02
CA VAL A 184 -8.63 0.20 6.84
C VAL A 184 -7.91 -0.18 5.56
N TYR A 185 -8.52 -1.04 4.74
CA TYR A 185 -8.05 -1.32 3.40
C TYR A 185 -8.54 -0.23 2.45
N LEU A 186 -7.65 0.32 1.64
CA LEU A 186 -7.93 1.42 0.70
C LEU A 186 -7.85 0.90 -0.73
N SER A 187 -8.99 0.86 -1.44
CA SER A 187 -9.08 0.41 -2.82
C SER A 187 -9.44 1.58 -3.75
N PRO A 188 -8.48 2.20 -4.43
CA PRO A 188 -8.76 3.21 -5.44
C PRO A 188 -9.29 2.57 -6.73
N ALA A 189 -10.10 3.31 -7.48
CA ALA A 189 -10.60 2.93 -8.80
C ALA A 189 -9.48 2.49 -9.75
N MET A 190 -9.78 1.48 -10.60
CA MET A 190 -8.85 0.92 -11.59
C MET A 190 -9.21 1.30 -13.05
N HIS A 191 -10.16 2.21 -13.25
CA HIS A 191 -10.72 2.55 -14.55
C HIS A 191 -9.88 3.60 -15.28
N ARG A 192 -8.91 3.16 -16.06
CA ARG A 192 -8.09 4.02 -16.91
C ARG A 192 -8.83 4.56 -18.13
N GLN A 193 -9.80 3.82 -18.64
CA GLN A 193 -10.61 4.22 -19.80
C GLN A 193 -11.64 5.29 -19.48
N ASN A 194 -11.94 5.53 -18.20
CA ASN A 194 -12.87 6.57 -17.77
C ASN A 194 -12.13 7.91 -17.67
N GLU A 195 -12.22 8.71 -18.73
CA GLU A 195 -11.62 10.04 -18.78
C GLU A 195 -12.51 11.04 -18.01
N CYS A 196 -11.90 11.86 -17.16
CA CYS A 196 -12.57 12.93 -16.47
C CYS A 196 -12.59 14.20 -17.33
N CYS A 197 -13.65 14.98 -17.24
CA CYS A 197 -13.78 16.23 -18.02
C CYS A 197 -12.92 17.38 -17.46
N TYR A 198 -12.43 17.29 -16.23
CA TYR A 198 -11.62 18.32 -15.60
C TYR A 198 -10.13 18.11 -15.88
N PRO A 199 -9.43 19.08 -16.51
CA PRO A 199 -8.00 18.94 -16.77
C PRO A 199 -7.19 19.05 -15.48
N ARG A 200 -6.15 18.24 -15.38
CA ARG A 200 -5.20 18.30 -14.27
C ARG A 200 -4.38 19.60 -14.31
N LYS A 201 -3.86 20.02 -13.16
CA LYS A 201 -2.99 21.21 -13.03
C LYS A 201 -1.71 21.13 -13.87
N ASP A 202 -1.22 19.90 -14.13
CA ASP A 202 -0.06 19.64 -14.98
C ASP A 202 -0.38 19.58 -16.49
N GLY A 203 -1.65 19.77 -16.86
CA GLY A 203 -2.12 19.72 -18.24
C GLY A 203 -2.29 18.32 -18.82
N GLN A 204 -2.06 17.27 -18.03
CA GLN A 204 -2.31 15.90 -18.47
C GLN A 204 -3.80 15.55 -18.41
N GLN A 205 -4.20 14.55 -19.21
CA GLN A 205 -5.55 14.02 -19.16
C GLN A 205 -5.81 13.36 -17.79
N CYS A 206 -6.93 13.74 -17.16
CA CYS A 206 -7.41 13.09 -15.95
C CYS A 206 -8.15 11.79 -16.30
N TYR A 207 -7.93 10.77 -15.49
CA TYR A 207 -8.63 9.49 -15.52
C TYR A 207 -9.14 9.17 -14.12
N GLU A 208 -10.25 8.46 -14.03
CA GLU A 208 -10.85 8.06 -12.75
C GLU A 208 -9.84 7.34 -11.83
N ALA A 209 -9.08 6.39 -12.38
CA ALA A 209 -8.05 5.68 -11.61
C ALA A 209 -6.98 6.61 -11.05
N LEU A 210 -6.55 7.61 -11.82
CA LEU A 210 -5.54 8.58 -11.39
C LEU A 210 -6.07 9.52 -10.31
N GLU A 211 -7.27 10.07 -10.52
CA GLU A 211 -7.95 10.98 -9.60
C GLU A 211 -8.16 10.32 -8.23
N ASN A 212 -8.65 9.08 -8.21
CA ASN A 212 -8.89 8.34 -6.97
C ASN A 212 -7.59 7.89 -6.30
N ASN A 213 -6.52 7.63 -7.05
CA ASN A 213 -5.20 7.41 -6.46
C ASN A 213 -4.65 8.67 -5.77
N GLU A 214 -4.82 9.86 -6.37
CA GLU A 214 -4.46 11.15 -5.76
C GLU A 214 -5.28 11.43 -4.50
N TYR A 215 -6.57 11.11 -4.54
CA TYR A 215 -7.42 11.23 -3.36
C TYR A 215 -6.93 10.34 -2.20
N ILE A 216 -6.60 9.08 -2.48
CA ILE A 216 -6.06 8.17 -1.46
C ILE A 216 -4.68 8.62 -0.97
N ASP A 217 -3.84 9.25 -1.79
CA ASP A 217 -2.56 9.85 -1.36
C ASP A 217 -2.76 10.93 -0.28
N ILE A 218 -3.94 11.58 -0.26
CA ILE A 218 -4.32 12.55 0.77
C ILE A 218 -4.94 11.85 1.99
N LEU A 219 -5.83 10.88 1.78
CA LEU A 219 -6.57 10.19 2.85
C LEU A 219 -5.68 9.30 3.71
N GLU A 220 -4.79 8.51 3.10
CA GLU A 220 -3.94 7.53 3.80
C GLU A 220 -3.10 8.17 4.93
N PRO A 221 -2.38 9.31 4.73
CA PRO A 221 -1.66 9.97 5.81
C PRO A 221 -2.56 10.48 6.95
N ILE A 222 -3.78 10.93 6.63
CA ILE A 222 -4.75 11.38 7.65
C ILE A 222 -5.16 10.22 8.54
N LEU A 223 -5.50 9.06 7.96
CA LEU A 223 -5.84 7.86 8.72
C LEU A 223 -4.68 7.38 9.59
N ASN A 224 -3.47 7.33 9.04
CA ASN A 224 -2.27 6.94 9.79
C ASN A 224 -2.00 7.89 10.97
N ARG A 225 -2.22 9.20 10.81
CA ARG A 225 -2.13 10.20 11.89
C ARG A 225 -3.15 9.93 13.00
N CYS A 226 -4.33 9.44 12.65
CA CYS A 226 -5.36 9.06 13.63
C CYS A 226 -5.09 7.69 14.30
N GLY A 227 -3.98 7.02 13.99
CA GLY A 227 -3.64 5.73 14.59
C GLY A 227 -4.30 4.54 13.89
N ILE A 228 -4.88 4.72 12.71
CA ILE A 228 -5.43 3.66 11.87
C ILE A 228 -4.30 3.08 11.03
N ASP A 229 -4.16 1.75 11.04
CA ASP A 229 -3.24 1.07 10.13
C ASP A 229 -3.90 0.90 8.75
N THR A 230 -3.18 1.21 7.68
CA THR A 230 -3.71 1.19 6.32
C THR A 230 -2.95 0.22 5.43
N LEU A 231 -3.67 -0.53 4.61
CA LEU A 231 -3.12 -1.22 3.46
C LEU A 231 -3.83 -0.71 2.22
N ARG A 232 -3.06 -0.27 1.24
CA ARG A 232 -3.57 0.25 -0.03
C ARG A 232 -3.44 -0.79 -1.13
N GLY A 233 -4.43 -0.88 -2.00
CA GLY A 233 -4.39 -1.63 -3.24
C GLY A 233 -3.42 -1.06 -4.26
N TYR A 234 -3.74 -1.21 -5.53
CA TYR A 234 -2.88 -0.77 -6.62
C TYR A 234 -2.60 0.74 -6.60
N ARG A 235 -1.32 1.14 -6.66
CA ARG A 235 -0.90 2.53 -6.37
C ARG A 235 -0.71 3.43 -7.59
N ARG A 236 -1.14 3.01 -8.76
CA ARG A 236 -1.01 3.80 -10.00
C ARG A 236 -2.13 3.48 -10.97
N THR A 237 -2.34 4.38 -11.94
CA THR A 237 -3.21 4.10 -13.07
C THR A 237 -2.71 2.83 -13.79
N PRO A 238 -3.61 1.86 -14.11
CA PRO A 238 -3.25 0.69 -14.88
C PRO A 238 -2.63 1.07 -16.24
N MET A 239 -1.60 0.34 -16.66
CA MET A 239 -0.92 0.54 -17.95
C MET A 239 -1.64 -0.22 -19.06
N ASP A 240 -1.26 0.07 -20.32
CA ASP A 240 -1.75 -0.67 -21.47
C ASP A 240 -1.46 -2.18 -21.32
N GLY A 241 -2.45 -3.01 -21.59
CA GLY A 241 -2.36 -4.45 -21.48
C GLY A 241 -2.51 -5.01 -20.07
N GLU A 242 -2.73 -4.17 -19.06
CA GLU A 242 -3.12 -4.63 -17.71
C GLU A 242 -4.63 -4.82 -17.62
N ASP A 243 -5.03 -5.87 -16.91
CA ASP A 243 -6.42 -6.24 -16.69
C ASP A 243 -6.92 -5.58 -15.39
N GLY A 244 -7.75 -4.55 -15.53
CA GLY A 244 -8.31 -3.82 -14.39
C GLY A 244 -9.23 -4.67 -13.52
N GLU A 245 -9.99 -5.60 -14.11
CA GLU A 245 -10.85 -6.52 -13.36
C GLU A 245 -9.99 -7.48 -12.52
N GLN A 246 -8.94 -8.03 -13.08
CA GLN A 246 -8.00 -8.88 -12.33
C GLN A 246 -7.32 -8.11 -11.20
N ILE A 247 -6.97 -6.84 -11.41
CA ILE A 247 -6.40 -5.97 -10.36
C ILE A 247 -7.43 -5.76 -9.24
N MET A 248 -8.70 -5.50 -9.56
CA MET A 248 -9.78 -5.39 -8.59
C MET A 248 -9.90 -6.66 -7.73
N TYR A 249 -9.95 -7.84 -8.35
CA TYR A 249 -9.99 -9.09 -7.59
C TYR A 249 -8.73 -9.33 -6.73
N ASN A 250 -7.57 -8.90 -7.20
CA ASN A 250 -6.35 -8.96 -6.39
C ASN A 250 -6.46 -8.04 -5.16
N ASN A 251 -7.05 -6.85 -5.28
CA ASN A 251 -7.31 -5.95 -4.16
C ASN A 251 -8.29 -6.57 -3.16
N ILE A 252 -9.40 -7.16 -3.62
CA ILE A 252 -10.37 -7.87 -2.75
C ILE A 252 -9.66 -9.00 -1.98
N ASN A 253 -8.90 -9.84 -2.67
CA ASN A 253 -8.18 -10.94 -2.04
C ASN A 253 -7.11 -10.45 -1.03
N ALA A 254 -6.42 -9.35 -1.35
CA ALA A 254 -5.44 -8.75 -0.45
C ALA A 254 -6.11 -8.17 0.81
N GLY A 255 -7.24 -7.47 0.64
CA GLY A 255 -8.04 -6.97 1.75
C GLY A 255 -8.51 -8.10 2.66
N ASN A 256 -9.17 -9.12 2.11
CA ASN A 256 -9.67 -10.27 2.88
C ASN A 256 -8.54 -11.02 3.61
N ALA A 257 -7.35 -11.14 3.00
CA ALA A 257 -6.20 -11.77 3.62
C ALA A 257 -5.62 -10.95 4.79
N TRP A 258 -5.65 -9.62 4.67
CA TRP A 258 -5.13 -8.71 5.69
C TRP A 258 -6.11 -8.51 6.86
N LYS A 259 -7.40 -8.85 6.66
CA LYS A 259 -8.50 -8.74 7.64
C LYS A 259 -8.63 -7.33 8.23
N PRO A 260 -8.99 -6.35 7.42
CA PRO A 260 -9.26 -5.00 7.90
C PRO A 260 -10.58 -4.94 8.69
N ASP A 261 -10.74 -3.90 9.49
CA ASP A 261 -12.02 -3.56 10.13
C ASP A 261 -12.98 -2.86 9.15
N VAL A 262 -12.44 -2.24 8.12
CA VAL A 262 -13.18 -1.57 7.03
C VAL A 262 -12.47 -1.78 5.69
N TYR A 263 -13.25 -2.10 4.65
CA TYR A 263 -12.82 -2.05 3.25
C TYR A 263 -13.41 -0.78 2.60
N TYR A 264 -12.54 0.18 2.28
CA TYR A 264 -12.91 1.49 1.74
C TYR A 264 -12.56 1.57 0.26
N VAL A 265 -13.57 1.81 -0.59
CA VAL A 265 -13.41 1.93 -2.05
C VAL A 265 -13.63 3.38 -2.48
N SER A 266 -12.77 3.89 -3.34
CA SER A 266 -12.78 5.28 -3.82
C SER A 266 -12.98 5.31 -5.34
N HIS A 267 -14.08 5.91 -5.79
CA HIS A 267 -14.47 6.11 -7.18
C HIS A 267 -15.06 7.49 -7.42
N THR A 268 -15.21 7.84 -8.71
CA THR A 268 -15.98 8.99 -9.18
C THR A 268 -16.96 8.55 -10.27
N ASN A 269 -18.18 9.08 -10.23
CA ASN A 269 -19.30 8.69 -11.07
C ASN A 269 -19.31 9.41 -12.43
N ALA A 270 -20.07 8.88 -13.38
CA ALA A 270 -20.39 9.53 -14.63
C ALA A 270 -21.86 9.29 -15.01
N SER A 271 -22.54 10.30 -15.51
CA SER A 271 -23.89 10.22 -16.06
C SER A 271 -23.92 10.11 -17.58
N THR A 272 -22.77 10.33 -18.22
CA THR A 272 -22.53 10.25 -19.66
C THR A 272 -21.27 9.41 -19.95
N ASN A 273 -20.55 9.72 -21.03
CA ASN A 273 -19.29 9.05 -21.35
C ASN A 273 -18.06 9.53 -20.53
N GLY A 274 -18.25 10.40 -19.55
CA GLY A 274 -17.22 10.96 -18.69
C GLY A 274 -16.40 12.09 -19.34
N LYS A 275 -16.06 11.91 -20.59
CA LYS A 275 -15.06 12.64 -21.36
C LYS A 275 -15.51 14.03 -21.83
N THR A 276 -16.79 14.18 -22.16
CA THR A 276 -17.28 15.35 -22.90
C THR A 276 -17.61 16.56 -22.03
N GLY A 277 -17.63 16.41 -20.71
CA GLY A 277 -18.09 17.48 -19.81
C GLY A 277 -19.57 17.89 -20.02
N SER A 278 -20.37 16.98 -20.57
CA SER A 278 -21.81 17.20 -20.85
C SER A 278 -22.72 16.63 -19.76
N GLY A 279 -22.17 16.01 -18.73
CA GLY A 279 -22.93 15.53 -17.58
C GLY A 279 -23.56 16.66 -16.81
N THR A 280 -24.81 16.47 -16.39
CA THR A 280 -25.57 17.46 -15.59
C THR A 280 -25.81 16.98 -14.15
N ALA A 281 -25.56 15.70 -13.88
CA ALA A 281 -25.70 15.13 -12.55
C ALA A 281 -24.58 15.63 -11.62
N LYS A 282 -24.92 15.80 -10.34
CA LYS A 282 -24.01 16.16 -9.26
C LYS A 282 -24.40 15.38 -8.01
N GLY A 283 -23.45 15.08 -7.18
CA GLY A 283 -23.75 14.45 -5.90
C GLY A 283 -22.72 13.45 -5.43
N PHE A 284 -22.69 13.27 -4.12
CA PHE A 284 -21.92 12.23 -3.43
C PHE A 284 -22.81 11.04 -3.13
N SER A 285 -22.29 9.84 -3.32
CA SER A 285 -22.96 8.61 -2.90
C SER A 285 -22.00 7.70 -2.15
N SER A 286 -22.42 7.25 -0.96
CA SER A 286 -21.75 6.18 -0.24
C SER A 286 -22.60 4.91 -0.34
N MET A 287 -22.06 3.89 -1.00
CA MET A 287 -22.74 2.65 -1.31
C MET A 287 -22.32 1.54 -0.35
N TYR A 288 -23.24 0.61 -0.08
CA TYR A 288 -23.02 -0.53 0.79
C TYR A 288 -23.76 -1.77 0.27
N TYR A 289 -23.33 -2.97 0.69
CA TYR A 289 -24.01 -4.22 0.31
C TYR A 289 -25.36 -4.37 1.04
N PRO A 290 -26.47 -4.69 0.35
CA PRO A 290 -27.76 -4.93 0.97
C PRO A 290 -27.69 -6.02 2.07
N GLY A 291 -28.20 -5.72 3.26
CA GLY A 291 -28.14 -6.61 4.42
C GLY A 291 -26.89 -6.47 5.29
N SER A 292 -25.86 -5.74 4.85
CA SER A 292 -24.73 -5.37 5.70
C SER A 292 -25.10 -4.21 6.63
N ASN A 293 -25.50 -4.51 7.85
CA ASN A 293 -25.83 -3.48 8.86
C ASN A 293 -24.61 -2.58 9.16
N ASN A 294 -23.44 -3.15 9.23
CA ASN A 294 -22.20 -2.43 9.50
C ASN A 294 -21.80 -1.55 8.29
N GLY A 295 -21.90 -2.05 7.06
CA GLY A 295 -21.68 -1.26 5.85
C GLY A 295 -22.69 -0.11 5.75
N GLN A 296 -23.97 -0.35 6.07
CA GLN A 296 -24.99 0.69 6.09
C GLN A 296 -24.70 1.78 7.14
N LYS A 297 -24.29 1.37 8.35
CA LYS A 297 -23.90 2.32 9.41
C LYS A 297 -22.76 3.21 8.96
N LEU A 298 -21.71 2.60 8.40
CA LEU A 298 -20.54 3.33 7.90
C LEU A 298 -20.91 4.27 6.74
N ALA A 299 -21.71 3.81 5.76
CA ALA A 299 -22.17 4.65 4.64
C ALA A 299 -22.97 5.87 5.12
N LYS A 300 -23.79 5.74 6.18
CA LYS A 300 -24.50 6.87 6.78
C LYS A 300 -23.54 7.89 7.39
N LEU A 301 -22.50 7.45 8.08
CA LEU A 301 -21.47 8.35 8.64
C LEU A 301 -20.72 9.07 7.53
N MET A 302 -20.35 8.38 6.45
CA MET A 302 -19.73 9.01 5.27
C MET A 302 -20.61 10.13 4.70
N VAL A 303 -21.90 9.86 4.52
CA VAL A 303 -22.87 10.85 4.04
C VAL A 303 -23.01 12.01 5.02
N GLN A 304 -23.08 11.75 6.32
CA GLN A 304 -23.18 12.77 7.35
C GLN A 304 -22.02 13.76 7.26
N HIS A 305 -20.78 13.28 7.40
CA HIS A 305 -19.59 14.14 7.37
C HIS A 305 -19.37 14.83 6.03
N ARG A 306 -19.67 14.14 4.91
CA ARG A 306 -19.57 14.75 3.59
C ARG A 306 -20.58 15.87 3.37
N SER A 307 -21.80 15.73 3.90
CA SER A 307 -22.87 16.74 3.76
C SER A 307 -22.59 18.06 4.50
N GLU A 308 -21.62 18.07 5.43
CA GLU A 308 -21.20 19.29 6.13
C GLU A 308 -20.37 20.23 5.25
N ILE A 309 -19.75 19.70 4.20
CA ILE A 309 -18.82 20.45 3.33
C ILE A 309 -19.28 20.48 1.86
N TYR A 310 -19.98 19.45 1.39
CA TYR A 310 -20.34 19.30 -0.02
C TYR A 310 -21.67 20.02 -0.33
N PRO A 311 -21.68 20.91 -1.34
CA PRO A 311 -22.83 21.79 -1.59
C PRO A 311 -24.03 21.12 -2.29
N TYR A 312 -23.87 19.87 -2.73
CA TYR A 312 -24.90 19.15 -3.47
C TYR A 312 -25.42 17.94 -2.68
N SER A 313 -26.26 17.12 -3.31
CA SER A 313 -26.90 15.97 -2.65
C SER A 313 -25.88 14.91 -2.20
N CYS A 314 -26.01 14.46 -0.95
CA CYS A 314 -25.30 13.31 -0.41
C CYS A 314 -26.31 12.21 -0.07
N LYS A 315 -26.05 10.97 -0.49
CA LYS A 315 -26.98 9.84 -0.26
C LYS A 315 -26.27 8.53 0.01
N THR A 316 -26.93 7.66 0.77
CA THR A 316 -26.55 6.25 0.89
C THR A 316 -27.30 5.43 -0.15
N VAL A 317 -26.64 4.44 -0.76
CA VAL A 317 -27.22 3.58 -1.79
C VAL A 317 -26.87 2.12 -1.51
N ALA A 318 -27.89 1.25 -1.48
CA ALA A 318 -27.65 -0.20 -1.41
C ALA A 318 -27.36 -0.75 -2.80
N ARG A 319 -26.23 -1.46 -3.00
CA ARG A 319 -25.78 -2.05 -4.27
C ARG A 319 -25.32 -3.49 -4.06
N SER A 320 -25.88 -4.42 -4.84
CA SER A 320 -25.52 -5.85 -4.78
C SER A 320 -24.66 -6.33 -5.95
N ASP A 321 -24.42 -5.46 -6.91
CA ASP A 321 -23.75 -5.73 -8.19
C ASP A 321 -22.29 -5.26 -8.23
N LEU A 322 -21.77 -4.74 -7.11
CA LEU A 322 -20.38 -4.30 -6.97
C LEU A 322 -19.56 -5.37 -6.22
N HIS A 323 -18.61 -6.00 -6.90
CA HIS A 323 -17.77 -7.06 -6.32
C HIS A 323 -16.97 -6.61 -5.09
N GLU A 324 -16.52 -5.35 -5.05
CA GLU A 324 -15.82 -4.81 -3.88
C GLU A 324 -16.72 -4.60 -2.65
N LEU A 325 -18.06 -4.72 -2.81
CA LEU A 325 -19.01 -4.76 -1.72
C LEU A 325 -19.47 -6.17 -1.37
N SER A 326 -19.65 -7.06 -2.38
CA SER A 326 -20.19 -8.41 -2.20
C SER A 326 -19.14 -9.44 -1.80
N ASP A 327 -17.89 -9.29 -2.26
CA ASP A 327 -16.84 -10.31 -2.17
C ASP A 327 -15.79 -9.97 -1.10
N THR A 328 -16.04 -8.92 -0.29
CA THR A 328 -15.21 -8.54 0.85
C THR A 328 -15.76 -9.08 2.17
N ASP A 329 -14.88 -9.59 3.04
CA ASP A 329 -15.24 -10.13 4.36
C ASP A 329 -15.52 -9.01 5.38
N ALA A 330 -14.87 -7.85 5.23
CA ALA A 330 -15.01 -6.71 6.11
C ALA A 330 -16.24 -5.85 5.75
N PRO A 331 -16.80 -5.07 6.69
CA PRO A 331 -17.72 -4.00 6.36
C PRO A 331 -17.14 -3.10 5.28
N ALA A 332 -17.82 -3.02 4.12
CA ALA A 332 -17.34 -2.28 2.97
C ALA A 332 -18.23 -1.09 2.65
N VAL A 333 -17.58 0.00 2.17
CA VAL A 333 -18.24 1.15 1.55
C VAL A 333 -17.56 1.50 0.25
N TYR A 334 -18.38 1.87 -0.74
CA TYR A 334 -17.95 2.29 -2.06
C TYR A 334 -18.38 3.73 -2.27
N GLN A 335 -17.41 4.62 -2.40
CA GLN A 335 -17.67 6.05 -2.53
C GLN A 335 -17.72 6.45 -4.00
N GLU A 336 -18.74 7.17 -4.37
CA GLU A 336 -18.79 7.96 -5.59
C GLU A 336 -18.68 9.42 -5.18
N HIS A 337 -17.46 9.96 -5.24
CA HIS A 337 -17.16 11.27 -4.64
C HIS A 337 -17.90 12.42 -5.31
N VAL A 338 -18.00 12.39 -6.63
CA VAL A 338 -18.62 13.40 -7.51
C VAL A 338 -18.97 12.77 -8.85
N PHE A 339 -19.59 13.51 -9.74
CA PHE A 339 -19.72 13.15 -11.15
C PHE A 339 -18.58 13.80 -11.95
N HIS A 340 -17.58 13.00 -12.34
CA HIS A 340 -16.39 13.49 -13.04
C HIS A 340 -16.66 13.94 -14.50
N ASP A 341 -17.87 13.67 -15.06
CA ASP A 341 -18.34 14.15 -16.34
C ASP A 341 -19.11 15.49 -16.25
N ASN A 342 -19.33 16.02 -15.04
CA ASN A 342 -19.87 17.35 -14.80
C ASN A 342 -18.72 18.31 -14.45
N PRO A 343 -18.46 19.36 -15.27
CA PRO A 343 -17.31 20.25 -15.06
C PRO A 343 -17.33 21.00 -13.73
N GLU A 344 -18.51 21.34 -13.22
CA GLU A 344 -18.65 22.07 -11.96
C GLU A 344 -18.40 21.14 -10.76
N ASP A 345 -18.92 19.93 -10.81
CA ASP A 345 -18.78 18.93 -9.76
C ASP A 345 -17.34 18.41 -9.68
N ALA A 346 -16.74 18.06 -10.83
CA ALA A 346 -15.35 17.65 -10.92
C ALA A 346 -14.39 18.75 -10.44
N LYS A 347 -14.62 20.00 -10.85
CA LYS A 347 -13.82 21.14 -10.39
C LYS A 347 -13.89 21.31 -8.88
N TRP A 348 -15.10 21.25 -8.33
CA TRP A 348 -15.27 21.37 -6.87
C TRP A 348 -14.47 20.31 -6.12
N PHE A 349 -14.51 19.06 -6.57
CA PHE A 349 -13.78 17.96 -5.94
C PHE A 349 -12.26 18.18 -5.97
N HIS A 350 -11.70 18.57 -7.12
CA HIS A 350 -10.26 18.87 -7.24
C HIS A 350 -9.80 20.02 -6.35
N GLU A 351 -10.68 21.00 -6.10
CA GLU A 351 -10.38 22.13 -5.22
C GLU A 351 -10.53 21.77 -3.73
N HIS A 352 -11.29 20.69 -3.38
CA HIS A 352 -11.65 20.33 -1.99
C HIS A 352 -11.30 18.87 -1.64
N MET A 353 -10.35 18.24 -2.36
CA MET A 353 -9.99 16.85 -2.08
C MET A 353 -9.51 16.64 -0.64
N LYS A 354 -8.79 17.62 -0.09
CA LYS A 354 -8.29 17.54 1.30
C LYS A 354 -9.44 17.58 2.30
N GLU A 355 -10.36 18.50 2.16
CA GLU A 355 -11.54 18.61 3.02
C GLU A 355 -12.42 17.35 2.92
N CYS A 356 -12.56 16.80 1.71
CA CYS A 356 -13.24 15.53 1.50
C CYS A 356 -12.55 14.37 2.23
N ALA A 357 -11.24 14.28 2.16
CA ALA A 357 -10.45 13.25 2.83
C ALA A 357 -10.51 13.38 4.36
N GLU A 358 -10.52 14.61 4.88
CA GLU A 358 -10.71 14.88 6.31
C GLU A 358 -12.14 14.48 6.77
N ALA A 359 -13.17 14.73 5.96
CA ALA A 359 -14.54 14.31 6.26
C ALA A 359 -14.66 12.77 6.30
N ASP A 360 -14.09 12.07 5.31
CA ASP A 360 -14.09 10.62 5.26
C ASP A 360 -13.27 10.01 6.42
N ALA A 361 -12.13 10.62 6.77
CA ALA A 361 -11.34 10.19 7.93
C ALA A 361 -12.10 10.38 9.25
N ARG A 362 -12.86 11.46 9.43
CA ARG A 362 -13.73 11.67 10.59
C ARG A 362 -14.82 10.59 10.67
N ALA A 363 -15.44 10.25 9.56
CA ALA A 363 -16.44 9.19 9.49
C ALA A 363 -15.86 7.82 9.86
N LEU A 364 -14.66 7.51 9.38
CA LEU A 364 -13.94 6.28 9.71
C LEU A 364 -13.54 6.23 11.18
N CYS A 365 -12.99 7.32 11.72
CA CYS A 365 -12.66 7.41 13.15
C CYS A 365 -13.89 7.22 14.04
N GLU A 366 -15.02 7.87 13.71
CA GLU A 366 -16.29 7.73 14.44
C GLU A 366 -16.81 6.28 14.37
N TYR A 367 -16.76 5.65 13.18
CA TYR A 367 -17.17 4.26 13.01
C TYR A 367 -16.33 3.30 13.84
N LEU A 368 -15.00 3.50 13.85
CA LEU A 368 -14.02 2.67 14.55
C LEU A 368 -13.93 2.98 16.05
N GLY A 369 -14.63 4.04 16.53
CA GLY A 369 -14.63 4.42 17.94
C GLY A 369 -13.32 5.03 18.43
N ILE A 370 -12.56 5.66 17.55
CA ILE A 370 -11.30 6.33 17.87
C ILE A 370 -11.40 7.84 17.67
N ALA A 371 -10.52 8.60 18.34
CA ALA A 371 -10.49 10.04 18.20
C ALA A 371 -9.88 10.45 16.85
N TYR A 372 -10.53 11.39 16.16
CA TYR A 372 -9.91 12.08 15.04
C TYR A 372 -8.79 13.00 15.55
N VAL A 373 -7.65 12.97 14.87
CA VAL A 373 -6.49 13.80 15.19
C VAL A 373 -6.35 14.87 14.12
N ASP A 374 -6.52 16.13 14.48
CA ASP A 374 -6.31 17.26 13.58
C ASP A 374 -4.85 17.33 13.07
N GLU A 375 -4.67 17.93 11.91
CA GLU A 375 -3.32 18.25 11.44
C GLU A 375 -2.64 19.18 12.44
N PRO A 376 -1.38 18.91 12.84
CA PRO A 376 -0.65 19.83 13.70
C PRO A 376 -0.67 21.21 13.07
N LYS A 377 -1.17 22.23 13.79
CA LYS A 377 -1.02 23.60 13.34
C LYS A 377 0.47 23.88 13.20
N THR A 378 0.98 23.90 11.98
CA THR A 378 2.30 24.42 11.72
C THR A 378 2.27 25.87 12.20
N GLU A 379 3.07 26.19 13.24
CA GLU A 379 3.36 27.60 13.50
C GLU A 379 3.79 28.20 12.15
N PRO A 380 3.32 29.42 11.79
CA PRO A 380 3.77 30.04 10.56
C PRO A 380 5.29 29.96 10.55
N GLU A 381 5.86 29.45 9.48
CA GLU A 381 7.31 29.33 9.34
C GLU A 381 7.87 30.70 9.73
N LYS A 382 8.60 30.75 10.85
CA LYS A 382 9.36 31.96 11.19
C LYS A 382 10.16 32.24 9.94
N ASN A 383 9.98 33.42 9.39
CA ASN A 383 10.70 33.88 8.20
C ASN A 383 12.21 33.92 8.56
N ILE A 384 12.79 32.71 8.63
CA ILE A 384 14.18 32.50 9.06
C ILE A 384 15.04 32.63 7.81
N LEU A 385 15.70 33.76 7.71
CA LEU A 385 16.75 33.94 6.70
C LEU A 385 18.06 33.38 7.25
N TYR A 386 18.57 32.36 6.61
CA TYR A 386 19.91 31.83 6.87
C TYR A 386 20.93 32.70 6.12
N ARG A 387 21.82 33.37 6.84
CA ARG A 387 22.90 34.19 6.27
C ARG A 387 24.21 33.40 6.33
N VAL A 388 24.85 33.21 5.19
CA VAL A 388 26.21 32.67 5.11
C VAL A 388 27.18 33.83 5.18
N GLN A 389 28.04 33.85 6.21
CA GLN A 389 29.08 34.85 6.35
C GLN A 389 30.40 34.29 5.85
N VAL A 390 31.00 34.93 4.82
CA VAL A 390 32.23 34.48 4.16
C VAL A 390 33.51 35.23 4.60
N GLY A 391 33.39 36.06 5.63
CA GLY A 391 34.51 36.77 6.24
C GLY A 391 34.07 37.92 7.15
N ALA A 392 34.96 38.39 8.02
CA ALA A 392 34.80 39.60 8.82
C ALA A 392 36.12 40.36 8.82
N PHE A 393 36.10 41.62 8.38
CA PHE A 393 37.27 42.42 8.15
C PHE A 393 37.18 43.74 8.98
N ARG A 394 38.29 44.14 9.61
CA ARG A 394 38.39 45.45 10.31
C ARG A 394 38.60 46.62 9.35
N VAL A 395 39.12 46.35 8.15
CA VAL A 395 39.41 47.34 7.10
C VAL A 395 38.43 47.13 5.96
N LYS A 396 37.68 48.17 5.61
CA LYS A 396 36.65 48.14 4.56
C LYS A 396 37.18 47.66 3.20
N ALA A 397 38.34 48.18 2.81
CA ALA A 397 38.99 47.79 1.54
C ALA A 397 39.24 46.27 1.43
N ASN A 398 39.50 45.57 2.53
CA ASN A 398 39.71 44.12 2.52
C ASN A 398 38.37 43.37 2.34
N ALA A 399 37.29 43.92 2.88
CA ALA A 399 35.94 43.36 2.64
C ALA A 399 35.52 43.55 1.18
N GLU A 400 35.78 44.72 0.60
CA GLU A 400 35.51 45.04 -0.81
C GLU A 400 36.31 44.10 -1.74
N ALA A 401 37.62 43.91 -1.45
CA ALA A 401 38.46 42.98 -2.22
C ALA A 401 37.96 41.49 -2.16
N GLN A 402 37.40 41.09 -1.01
CA GLN A 402 36.83 39.76 -0.87
C GLN A 402 35.49 39.64 -1.63
N LEU A 403 34.67 40.68 -1.60
CA LEU A 403 33.42 40.72 -2.35
C LEU A 403 33.65 40.59 -3.88
N GLU A 404 34.66 41.30 -4.42
CA GLU A 404 35.04 41.22 -5.83
C GLU A 404 35.53 39.81 -6.21
N LYS A 405 36.25 39.11 -5.33
CA LYS A 405 36.63 37.69 -5.56
C LYS A 405 35.40 36.77 -5.60
N LEU A 406 34.41 36.98 -4.75
CA LEU A 406 33.18 36.20 -4.73
C LEU A 406 32.36 36.44 -6.01
N LYS A 407 32.23 37.70 -6.43
CA LYS A 407 31.56 38.02 -7.70
C LYS A 407 32.27 37.42 -8.90
N ALA A 408 33.59 37.43 -8.94
CA ALA A 408 34.37 36.80 -9.99
C ALA A 408 34.21 35.27 -10.03
N ALA A 409 33.86 34.67 -8.88
CA ALA A 409 33.53 33.24 -8.74
C ALA A 409 32.03 32.93 -8.96
N GLY A 410 31.21 33.93 -9.37
CA GLY A 410 29.80 33.72 -9.70
C GLY A 410 28.83 33.79 -8.51
N PHE A 411 29.28 34.29 -7.36
CA PHE A 411 28.41 34.45 -6.18
C PHE A 411 27.99 35.90 -6.01
N ASP A 412 26.70 36.15 -5.78
CA ASP A 412 26.17 37.43 -5.36
C ASP A 412 26.43 37.64 -3.86
N GLY A 413 26.75 38.87 -3.50
CA GLY A 413 26.97 39.22 -2.11
C GLY A 413 26.98 40.74 -1.89
N PHE A 414 26.90 41.13 -0.60
CA PHE A 414 27.00 42.51 -0.17
C PHE A 414 27.74 42.62 1.18
N ILE A 415 28.24 43.80 1.47
CA ILE A 415 28.94 44.11 2.74
C ILE A 415 27.91 44.67 3.74
N VAL A 416 27.94 44.13 4.96
CA VAL A 416 27.18 44.68 6.11
C VAL A 416 28.18 45.25 7.10
N GLU A 417 28.02 46.51 7.43
CA GLU A 417 28.77 47.16 8.52
C GLU A 417 28.13 46.79 9.86
N VAL A 418 28.90 46.29 10.78
CA VAL A 418 28.45 45.91 12.12
C VAL A 418 29.31 46.63 13.12
N GLU A 419 28.70 47.48 13.94
CA GLU A 419 29.36 48.06 15.11
C GLU A 419 29.53 46.97 16.19
N LYS A 420 30.71 46.99 16.85
CA LYS A 420 31.00 46.03 17.93
C LYS A 420 30.72 46.69 19.26
#